data_2a0e1e89d3990a9a0ab8a2658dbd00e4
#
_entry.id   2a0e1e89d3990a9a0ab8a2658dbd00e4
#
_cell.length_a   1.000
_cell.length_b   1.000
_cell.length_c   1.000
_cell.angle_alpha   90.00
_cell.angle_beta   90.00
_cell.angle_gamma   90.00
#
_symmetry.space_group_name_H-M   'P 1'
#
loop_
_entity.id
_entity.type
_entity.pdbx_description
1 polymer ?
#
loop_
_entity_poly.entity_id
_entity_poly.type
_entity_poly.pdbx_seq_one_letter_code
_entity_poly.pdbx_strand_id
1 'polypeptide(L)'
;MDKSIRHLAVDILTLVQQRQKFAAPLIDNCLDAYKLSGTADGRLLTHLVYGELRFQGHLDWIIAKLYHGDFSILNKKIKNVLRIALYQLKFSERLPDFAVVDEAVKIAKKIHPAKSALVNALLRNYLRSGQNISFPSFEKNPAEHIAAFHSHPLWLVKKWINIFGKQETLALCAANNEIPPLTIRVNTLKTTRAELKEKLVSSGLDIKETTFSPDGFTLSHVDQPIQKTSFFHKGLIRIQDEGSQCISYLVSPKENETVLDICAGTGGKTTHLAAILKNKGQIVATDRDSEKISELKKEIVRMGITTIATQMADLSISLPDSLKERFDHVLVDAPCSGTGTLRRNPEIKWRIRPEDLNNYTAVQKLILGNAALAVKKGGHLIYSTCSLLPEENESIIDDFIKSNERFSLYKPPSLIKPQLLDNRNFYHTYPQANNMDGFFGAILKCQ
;
A
#
# COMPACT_ATOMS: atom_id res chain seq x y z
N MET A 1 8.52 -8.40 30.81
CA MET A 1 7.76 -8.68 29.59
C MET A 1 7.57 -10.19 29.48
N ASP A 2 6.33 -10.71 29.63
CA ASP A 2 6.07 -12.17 29.59
C ASP A 2 6.25 -12.81 28.21
N LYS A 3 6.26 -12.00 27.15
CA LYS A 3 6.43 -12.44 25.76
C LYS A 3 7.68 -11.81 25.13
N SER A 4 8.44 -12.63 24.42
CA SER A 4 9.54 -12.12 23.59
C SER A 4 9.03 -11.37 22.37
N ILE A 5 9.90 -10.55 21.76
CA ILE A 5 9.59 -9.81 20.52
C ILE A 5 9.12 -10.76 19.41
N ARG A 6 9.73 -11.94 19.29
CA ARG A 6 9.34 -12.97 18.31
C ARG A 6 7.95 -13.54 18.60
N HIS A 7 7.61 -13.70 19.88
CA HIS A 7 6.26 -14.13 20.26
C HIS A 7 5.21 -13.06 19.91
N LEU A 8 5.51 -11.77 20.15
CA LEU A 8 4.64 -10.66 19.73
C LEU A 8 4.45 -10.64 18.20
N ALA A 9 5.52 -10.89 17.44
CA ALA A 9 5.42 -11.00 15.97
C ALA A 9 4.49 -12.15 15.54
N VAL A 10 4.58 -13.34 16.19
CA VAL A 10 3.67 -14.47 15.92
C VAL A 10 2.21 -14.08 16.20
N ASP A 11 1.95 -13.37 17.29
CA ASP A 11 0.59 -12.95 17.64
C ASP A 11 0.05 -11.94 16.61
N ILE A 12 0.85 -10.94 16.20
CA ILE A 12 0.46 -9.95 15.16
C ILE A 12 0.15 -10.67 13.85
N LEU A 13 1.04 -11.54 13.36
CA LEU A 13 0.82 -12.29 12.12
C LEU A 13 -0.44 -13.15 12.18
N THR A 14 -0.73 -13.73 13.33
CA THR A 14 -1.94 -14.51 13.54
C THR A 14 -3.19 -13.63 13.44
N LEU A 15 -3.17 -12.41 14.01
CA LEU A 15 -4.27 -11.45 13.90
C LEU A 15 -4.45 -10.93 12.47
N VAL A 16 -3.35 -10.66 11.76
CA VAL A 16 -3.37 -10.28 10.34
C VAL A 16 -4.10 -11.33 9.51
N GLN A 17 -3.76 -12.62 9.71
CA GLN A 17 -4.34 -13.74 8.96
C GLN A 17 -5.78 -14.08 9.34
N GLN A 18 -6.16 -13.91 10.61
CA GLN A 18 -7.50 -14.27 11.12
C GLN A 18 -8.54 -13.17 10.89
N ARG A 19 -8.15 -11.91 11.08
CA ARG A 19 -9.06 -10.76 11.09
C ARG A 19 -8.98 -9.91 9.83
N GLN A 20 -8.19 -10.31 8.86
CA GLN A 20 -7.93 -9.53 7.64
C GLN A 20 -7.57 -8.05 7.91
N LYS A 21 -6.90 -7.78 9.05
CA LYS A 21 -6.45 -6.45 9.44
C LYS A 21 -5.09 -6.14 8.81
N PHE A 22 -4.85 -4.89 8.48
CA PHE A 22 -3.53 -4.44 8.05
C PHE A 22 -2.49 -4.61 9.16
N ALA A 23 -1.25 -4.92 8.77
CA ALA A 23 -0.16 -5.14 9.72
C ALA A 23 0.24 -3.84 10.44
N ALA A 24 0.27 -2.71 9.74
CA ALA A 24 0.70 -1.43 10.29
C ALA A 24 -0.04 -1.02 11.57
N PRO A 25 -1.39 -0.95 11.64
CA PRO A 25 -2.09 -0.60 12.86
C PRO A 25 -1.85 -1.58 14.02
N LEU A 26 -1.66 -2.87 13.71
CA LEU A 26 -1.40 -3.89 14.74
C LEU A 26 0.02 -3.76 15.31
N ILE A 27 0.98 -3.41 14.46
CA ILE A 27 2.36 -3.11 14.89
C ILE A 27 2.37 -1.86 15.74
N ASP A 28 1.75 -0.75 15.30
CA ASP A 28 1.72 0.52 16.02
C ASP A 28 1.09 0.34 17.42
N ASN A 29 -0.06 -0.31 17.50
CA ASN A 29 -0.71 -0.63 18.78
C ASN A 29 0.19 -1.46 19.70
N CYS A 30 0.94 -2.42 19.15
CA CYS A 30 1.87 -3.23 19.93
C CYS A 30 3.07 -2.41 20.40
N LEU A 31 3.64 -1.57 19.52
CA LEU A 31 4.75 -0.68 19.85
C LEU A 31 4.39 0.28 21.00
N ASP A 32 3.18 0.82 20.98
CA ASP A 32 2.69 1.74 22.01
C ASP A 32 2.40 0.99 23.32
N ALA A 33 1.68 -0.14 23.27
CA ALA A 33 1.32 -0.93 24.45
C ALA A 33 2.54 -1.43 25.24
N TYR A 34 3.61 -1.79 24.53
CA TYR A 34 4.86 -2.28 25.14
C TYR A 34 5.96 -1.23 25.21
N LYS A 35 5.70 0.03 24.85
CA LYS A 35 6.66 1.15 24.84
C LYS A 35 7.92 0.85 24.02
N LEU A 36 7.75 0.22 22.87
CA LEU A 36 8.84 -0.21 21.99
C LEU A 36 9.18 0.80 20.87
N SER A 37 8.40 1.86 20.73
CA SER A 37 8.60 2.87 19.70
C SER A 37 9.98 3.54 19.77
N GLY A 38 10.75 3.46 18.68
CA GLY A 38 12.12 3.99 18.59
C GLY A 38 13.22 3.08 19.16
N THR A 39 12.86 1.94 19.77
CA THR A 39 13.83 0.98 20.32
C THR A 39 14.33 -0.02 19.28
N ALA A 40 15.45 -0.71 19.59
CA ALA A 40 15.95 -1.82 18.77
C ALA A 40 14.91 -2.97 18.68
N ASP A 41 14.22 -3.26 19.79
CA ASP A 41 13.17 -4.28 19.85
C ASP A 41 11.96 -3.92 18.98
N GLY A 42 11.55 -2.65 18.96
CA GLY A 42 10.48 -2.18 18.08
C GLY A 42 10.85 -2.30 16.59
N ARG A 43 12.10 -1.98 16.24
CA ARG A 43 12.61 -2.19 14.87
C ARG A 43 12.63 -3.67 14.51
N LEU A 44 13.08 -4.54 15.43
CA LEU A 44 13.07 -5.99 15.23
C LEU A 44 11.64 -6.51 15.02
N LEU A 45 10.67 -6.10 15.85
CA LEU A 45 9.26 -6.49 15.70
C LEU A 45 8.74 -6.15 14.31
N THR A 46 8.92 -4.91 13.88
CA THR A 46 8.50 -4.42 12.57
C THR A 46 9.16 -5.21 11.44
N HIS A 47 10.48 -5.43 11.54
CA HIS A 47 11.26 -6.19 10.56
C HIS A 47 10.77 -7.65 10.43
N LEU A 48 10.49 -8.32 11.55
CA LEU A 48 10.00 -9.71 11.55
C LEU A 48 8.60 -9.84 10.93
N VAL A 49 7.68 -8.93 11.28
CA VAL A 49 6.31 -8.99 10.76
C VAL A 49 6.28 -8.69 9.27
N TYR A 50 6.88 -7.59 8.83
CA TYR A 50 6.90 -7.27 7.39
C TYR A 50 7.75 -8.23 6.57
N GLY A 51 8.84 -8.71 7.13
CA GLY A 51 9.72 -9.68 6.47
C GLY A 51 9.01 -11.02 6.22
N GLU A 52 8.31 -11.54 7.24
CA GLU A 52 7.51 -12.76 7.08
C GLU A 52 6.43 -12.57 6.03
N LEU A 53 5.64 -11.49 6.10
CA LEU A 53 4.56 -11.22 5.14
C LEU A 53 5.07 -11.08 3.70
N ARG A 54 6.23 -10.45 3.49
CA ARG A 54 6.86 -10.35 2.17
C ARG A 54 7.27 -11.69 1.61
N PHE A 55 7.87 -12.54 2.46
CA PHE A 55 8.47 -13.79 2.04
C PHE A 55 7.64 -15.03 2.42
N GLN A 56 6.38 -14.87 2.86
CA GLN A 56 5.53 -15.95 3.34
C GLN A 56 5.49 -17.14 2.38
N GLY A 57 5.26 -16.93 1.07
CA GLY A 57 5.19 -18.00 0.08
C GLY A 57 6.54 -18.69 -0.13
N HIS A 58 7.64 -17.94 -0.08
CA HIS A 58 9.00 -18.48 -0.15
C HIS A 58 9.31 -19.37 1.06
N LEU A 59 8.94 -18.89 2.26
CA LEU A 59 9.12 -19.64 3.50
C LEU A 59 8.24 -20.88 3.54
N ASP A 60 7.00 -20.79 3.06
CA ASP A 60 6.08 -21.94 2.95
C ASP A 60 6.61 -22.99 1.99
N TRP A 61 7.22 -22.59 0.87
CA TRP A 61 7.88 -23.51 -0.06
C TRP A 61 8.99 -24.29 0.64
N ILE A 62 9.85 -23.62 1.40
CA ILE A 62 10.91 -24.25 2.18
C ILE A 62 10.33 -25.24 3.20
N ILE A 63 9.35 -24.82 3.98
CA ILE A 63 8.71 -25.66 5.00
C ILE A 63 8.10 -26.91 4.35
N ALA A 64 7.36 -26.73 3.25
CA ALA A 64 6.70 -27.85 2.55
C ALA A 64 7.70 -28.89 2.00
N LYS A 65 8.92 -28.47 1.66
CA LYS A 65 9.99 -29.41 1.23
C LYS A 65 10.64 -30.17 2.39
N LEU A 66 10.60 -29.62 3.59
CA LEU A 66 11.18 -30.22 4.79
C LEU A 66 10.18 -30.99 5.66
N TYR A 67 8.89 -30.70 5.51
CA TYR A 67 7.82 -31.28 6.30
C TYR A 67 7.13 -32.41 5.54
N HIS A 68 7.22 -33.64 6.05
CA HIS A 68 6.62 -34.83 5.42
C HIS A 68 5.10 -34.99 5.69
N GLY A 69 4.52 -34.12 6.54
CA GLY A 69 3.07 -34.12 6.81
C GLY A 69 2.34 -33.13 5.91
N ASP A 70 1.02 -33.06 6.07
CA ASP A 70 0.20 -32.06 5.38
C ASP A 70 0.39 -30.67 6.01
N PHE A 71 1.10 -29.82 5.29
CA PHE A 71 1.34 -28.44 5.71
C PHE A 71 0.04 -27.62 5.82
N SER A 72 -1.00 -27.95 5.05
CA SER A 72 -2.27 -27.17 5.06
C SER A 72 -2.96 -27.20 6.42
N ILE A 73 -2.91 -28.33 7.11
CA ILE A 73 -3.58 -28.54 8.41
C ILE A 73 -2.72 -28.15 9.62
N LEU A 74 -1.45 -27.78 9.40
CA LEU A 74 -0.60 -27.35 10.51
C LEU A 74 -1.16 -26.08 11.18
N ASN A 75 -1.16 -26.07 12.51
CA ASN A 75 -1.66 -24.92 13.29
C ASN A 75 -1.07 -23.60 12.82
N LYS A 76 -1.91 -22.59 12.60
CA LYS A 76 -1.51 -21.27 12.05
C LYS A 76 -0.40 -20.60 12.85
N LYS A 77 -0.47 -20.65 14.19
CA LYS A 77 0.58 -20.07 15.06
C LYS A 77 1.90 -20.80 14.91
N ILE A 78 1.87 -22.13 14.79
CA ILE A 78 3.09 -22.94 14.57
C ILE A 78 3.69 -22.64 13.19
N LYS A 79 2.86 -22.45 12.15
CA LYS A 79 3.33 -21.97 10.84
C LYS A 79 4.08 -20.63 11.00
N ASN A 80 3.50 -19.68 11.72
CA ASN A 80 4.12 -18.36 11.92
C ASN A 80 5.42 -18.45 12.74
N VAL A 81 5.52 -19.35 13.72
CA VAL A 81 6.77 -19.62 14.44
C VAL A 81 7.85 -20.12 13.48
N LEU A 82 7.52 -21.11 12.64
CA LEU A 82 8.45 -21.66 11.64
C LEU A 82 8.88 -20.60 10.61
N ARG A 83 7.93 -19.83 10.08
CA ARG A 83 8.20 -18.77 9.10
C ARG A 83 9.11 -17.68 9.67
N ILE A 84 8.84 -17.17 10.88
CA ILE A 84 9.68 -16.17 11.56
C ILE A 84 11.10 -16.72 11.80
N ALA A 85 11.21 -17.98 12.25
CA ALA A 85 12.50 -18.59 12.47
C ALA A 85 13.28 -18.74 11.17
N LEU A 86 12.65 -19.30 10.11
CA LEU A 86 13.28 -19.43 8.80
C LEU A 86 13.63 -18.08 8.16
N TYR A 87 12.78 -17.07 8.34
CA TYR A 87 13.09 -15.72 7.88
C TYR A 87 14.38 -15.20 8.51
N GLN A 88 14.54 -15.36 9.81
CA GLN A 88 15.76 -14.96 10.52
C GLN A 88 16.98 -15.78 10.05
N LEU A 89 16.87 -17.11 9.98
CA LEU A 89 17.97 -17.98 9.54
C LEU A 89 18.44 -17.71 8.11
N LYS A 90 17.53 -17.21 7.24
CA LYS A 90 17.82 -16.97 5.83
C LYS A 90 18.26 -15.53 5.53
N PHE A 91 17.69 -14.55 6.22
CA PHE A 91 17.79 -13.13 5.86
C PHE A 91 18.42 -12.25 6.96
N SER A 92 18.84 -12.83 8.10
CA SER A 92 19.42 -12.08 9.21
C SER A 92 20.82 -12.60 9.54
N GLU A 93 21.85 -11.98 9.01
CA GLU A 93 23.25 -12.40 9.16
C GLU A 93 23.83 -12.22 10.59
N ARG A 94 23.13 -11.44 11.46
CA ARG A 94 23.65 -11.05 12.77
C ARG A 94 23.20 -11.92 13.94
N LEU A 95 22.36 -12.92 13.69
CA LEU A 95 21.77 -13.76 14.74
C LEU A 95 22.40 -15.15 14.71
N PRO A 96 22.92 -15.66 15.83
CA PRO A 96 23.39 -17.05 15.87
C PRO A 96 22.24 -18.02 15.64
N ASP A 97 22.44 -19.00 14.76
CA ASP A 97 21.43 -19.99 14.36
C ASP A 97 20.81 -20.73 15.55
N PHE A 98 21.66 -21.12 16.52
CA PHE A 98 21.19 -21.83 17.69
C PHE A 98 20.20 -20.99 18.53
N ALA A 99 20.42 -19.67 18.62
CA ALA A 99 19.55 -18.78 19.38
C ALA A 99 18.19 -18.62 18.71
N VAL A 100 18.15 -18.58 17.36
CA VAL A 100 16.90 -18.54 16.59
C VAL A 100 16.10 -19.82 16.79
N VAL A 101 16.76 -20.99 16.71
CA VAL A 101 16.11 -22.30 16.89
C VAL A 101 15.59 -22.45 18.33
N ASP A 102 16.41 -22.14 19.33
CA ASP A 102 16.03 -22.23 20.76
C ASP A 102 14.81 -21.38 21.08
N GLU A 103 14.81 -20.14 20.63
CA GLU A 103 13.67 -19.22 20.85
C GLU A 103 12.39 -19.70 20.15
N ALA A 104 12.50 -20.20 18.91
CA ALA A 104 11.35 -20.74 18.19
C ALA A 104 10.76 -21.97 18.91
N VAL A 105 11.60 -22.86 19.43
CA VAL A 105 11.17 -24.01 20.23
C VAL A 105 10.50 -23.60 21.53
N LYS A 106 11.05 -22.59 22.24
CA LYS A 106 10.44 -22.02 23.46
C LYS A 106 9.05 -21.44 23.17
N ILE A 107 8.90 -20.70 22.10
CA ILE A 107 7.60 -20.15 21.68
C ILE A 107 6.63 -21.27 21.33
N ALA A 108 7.06 -22.24 20.52
CA ALA A 108 6.24 -23.40 20.15
C ALA A 108 5.78 -24.18 21.37
N LYS A 109 6.65 -24.38 22.37
CA LYS A 109 6.31 -25.06 23.63
C LYS A 109 5.22 -24.32 24.42
N LYS A 110 5.24 -22.98 24.43
CA LYS A 110 4.19 -22.15 25.06
C LYS A 110 2.85 -22.21 24.32
N ILE A 111 2.88 -22.26 22.98
CA ILE A 111 1.68 -22.23 22.14
C ILE A 111 1.04 -23.61 22.00
N HIS A 112 1.87 -24.63 21.73
CA HIS A 112 1.44 -26.01 21.47
C HIS A 112 2.57 -27.00 21.85
N PRO A 113 2.67 -27.42 23.13
CA PRO A 113 3.79 -28.22 23.62
C PRO A 113 4.14 -29.44 22.76
N ALA A 114 3.13 -30.20 22.29
CA ALA A 114 3.30 -31.36 21.44
C ALA A 114 3.94 -31.08 20.04
N LYS A 115 4.00 -29.82 19.60
CA LYS A 115 4.60 -29.42 18.32
C LYS A 115 6.03 -28.85 18.46
N SER A 116 6.53 -28.69 19.69
CA SER A 116 7.88 -28.13 19.91
C SER A 116 9.00 -28.99 19.34
N ALA A 117 8.87 -30.32 19.44
CA ALA A 117 9.81 -31.27 18.84
C ALA A 117 9.81 -31.18 17.29
N LEU A 118 8.63 -31.02 16.67
CA LEU A 118 8.50 -30.81 15.23
C LEU A 118 9.22 -29.53 14.79
N VAL A 119 9.00 -28.41 15.49
CA VAL A 119 9.66 -27.12 15.18
C VAL A 119 11.18 -27.26 15.26
N ASN A 120 11.70 -27.90 16.33
CA ASN A 120 13.14 -28.15 16.44
C ASN A 120 13.68 -29.02 15.29
N ALA A 121 12.99 -30.12 14.97
CA ALA A 121 13.42 -31.04 13.92
C ALA A 121 13.46 -30.36 12.54
N LEU A 122 12.43 -29.58 12.18
CA LEU A 122 12.36 -28.85 10.92
C LEU A 122 13.47 -27.80 10.79
N LEU A 123 13.67 -26.97 11.84
CA LEU A 123 14.68 -25.92 11.79
C LEU A 123 16.12 -26.49 11.77
N ARG A 124 16.39 -27.56 12.53
CA ARG A 124 17.68 -28.26 12.45
C ARG A 124 17.90 -28.96 11.11
N ASN A 125 16.84 -29.49 10.50
CA ASN A 125 16.92 -30.07 9.16
C ASN A 125 17.23 -28.97 8.12
N TYR A 126 16.59 -27.80 8.24
CA TYR A 126 16.90 -26.63 7.40
C TYR A 126 18.39 -26.24 7.49
N LEU A 127 18.96 -26.15 8.70
CA LEU A 127 20.37 -25.80 8.89
C LEU A 127 21.34 -26.82 8.27
N ARG A 128 20.95 -28.11 8.24
CA ARG A 128 21.78 -29.18 7.66
C ARG A 128 21.67 -29.28 6.13
N SER A 129 20.51 -29.02 5.56
CA SER A 129 20.20 -29.28 4.15
C SER A 129 19.51 -28.14 3.41
N GLY A 130 19.09 -27.10 4.13
CA GLY A 130 18.22 -26.04 3.60
C GLY A 130 18.85 -25.15 2.52
N GLN A 131 20.18 -25.07 2.48
CA GLN A 131 20.86 -24.31 1.41
C GLN A 131 20.69 -24.96 0.01
N ASN A 132 20.30 -26.24 -0.04
CA ASN A 132 20.13 -27.03 -1.26
C ASN A 132 18.64 -27.20 -1.65
N ILE A 133 17.69 -26.47 -1.04
CA ILE A 133 16.27 -26.54 -1.43
C ILE A 133 16.09 -25.90 -2.80
N SER A 134 15.72 -26.73 -3.78
CA SER A 134 15.50 -26.28 -5.15
C SER A 134 14.13 -25.61 -5.31
N PHE A 135 14.12 -24.51 -6.03
CA PHE A 135 12.91 -23.86 -6.54
C PHE A 135 12.64 -24.32 -7.99
N PRO A 136 11.39 -24.17 -8.49
CA PRO A 136 11.10 -24.43 -9.90
C PRO A 136 12.06 -23.65 -10.82
N SER A 137 12.45 -24.23 -11.97
CA SER A 137 13.28 -23.51 -12.94
C SER A 137 12.47 -22.39 -13.61
N PHE A 138 13.05 -21.20 -13.74
CA PHE A 138 12.42 -20.07 -14.41
C PHE A 138 12.18 -20.36 -15.91
N GLU A 139 13.10 -21.05 -16.58
CA GLU A 139 12.99 -21.37 -18.00
C GLU A 139 11.84 -22.35 -18.29
N LYS A 140 11.66 -23.36 -17.41
CA LYS A 140 10.65 -24.41 -17.59
C LYS A 140 9.30 -24.02 -17.03
N ASN A 141 9.27 -23.41 -15.86
CA ASN A 141 8.06 -23.09 -15.10
C ASN A 141 8.14 -21.67 -14.53
N PRO A 142 8.11 -20.61 -15.37
CA PRO A 142 8.33 -19.22 -14.91
C PRO A 142 7.31 -18.76 -13.85
N ALA A 143 6.05 -19.12 -13.99
CA ALA A 143 5.01 -18.70 -13.04
C ALA A 143 5.23 -19.33 -11.65
N GLU A 144 5.52 -20.62 -11.59
CA GLU A 144 5.80 -21.35 -10.35
C GLU A 144 7.10 -20.86 -9.71
N HIS A 145 8.13 -20.59 -10.53
CA HIS A 145 9.39 -20.00 -10.05
C HIS A 145 9.13 -18.64 -9.38
N ILE A 146 8.50 -17.72 -10.10
CA ILE A 146 8.23 -16.37 -9.57
C ILE A 146 7.36 -16.46 -8.31
N ALA A 147 6.31 -17.27 -8.33
CA ALA A 147 5.42 -17.43 -7.19
C ALA A 147 6.13 -17.94 -5.94
N ALA A 148 6.95 -18.98 -6.07
CA ALA A 148 7.65 -19.59 -4.94
C ALA A 148 8.87 -18.77 -4.52
N PHE A 149 9.73 -18.35 -5.47
CA PHE A 149 10.99 -17.67 -5.17
C PHE A 149 10.76 -16.21 -4.73
N HIS A 150 9.89 -15.46 -5.45
CA HIS A 150 9.55 -14.08 -5.10
C HIS A 150 8.31 -13.95 -4.21
N SER A 151 7.75 -15.08 -3.73
CA SER A 151 6.72 -15.07 -2.68
C SER A 151 5.44 -14.30 -3.08
N HIS A 152 4.80 -14.73 -4.16
CA HIS A 152 3.51 -14.17 -4.61
C HIS A 152 2.51 -15.30 -4.89
N PRO A 153 1.19 -15.05 -4.79
CA PRO A 153 0.18 -16.04 -5.18
C PRO A 153 0.31 -16.43 -6.65
N LEU A 154 0.29 -17.72 -6.93
CA LEU A 154 0.48 -18.23 -8.29
C LEU A 154 -0.54 -17.69 -9.30
N TRP A 155 -1.80 -17.53 -8.89
CA TRP A 155 -2.84 -16.97 -9.75
C TRP A 155 -2.53 -15.55 -10.18
N LEU A 156 -2.01 -14.71 -9.25
CA LEU A 156 -1.66 -13.31 -9.51
C LEU A 156 -0.45 -13.21 -10.44
N VAL A 157 0.56 -14.06 -10.20
CA VAL A 157 1.74 -14.16 -11.07
C VAL A 157 1.35 -14.58 -12.49
N LYS A 158 0.49 -15.60 -12.65
CA LYS A 158 -0.02 -16.02 -13.97
C LYS A 158 -0.74 -14.87 -14.68
N LYS A 159 -1.56 -14.12 -13.95
CA LYS A 159 -2.27 -12.96 -14.47
C LYS A 159 -1.30 -11.86 -14.94
N TRP A 160 -0.30 -11.50 -14.12
CA TRP A 160 0.71 -10.51 -14.49
C TRP A 160 1.61 -10.97 -15.66
N ILE A 161 1.94 -12.24 -15.77
CA ILE A 161 2.67 -12.77 -16.93
C ILE A 161 1.88 -12.55 -18.22
N ASN A 162 0.56 -12.72 -18.19
CA ASN A 162 -0.29 -12.46 -19.34
C ASN A 162 -0.39 -10.97 -19.70
N ILE A 163 -0.29 -10.06 -18.70
CA ILE A 163 -0.38 -8.60 -18.89
C ILE A 163 0.98 -8.01 -19.29
N PHE A 164 2.04 -8.35 -18.57
CA PHE A 164 3.34 -7.68 -18.65
C PHE A 164 4.43 -8.56 -19.31
N GLY A 165 4.18 -9.86 -19.48
CA GLY A 165 5.22 -10.82 -19.86
C GLY A 165 6.07 -11.30 -18.68
N LYS A 166 6.89 -12.33 -18.92
CA LYS A 166 7.64 -13.05 -17.89
C LYS A 166 8.68 -12.18 -17.16
N GLN A 167 9.46 -11.41 -17.92
CA GLN A 167 10.57 -10.62 -17.38
C GLN A 167 10.08 -9.45 -16.53
N GLU A 168 9.10 -8.69 -17.03
CA GLU A 168 8.52 -7.58 -16.27
C GLU A 168 7.80 -8.08 -15.01
N THR A 169 7.12 -9.24 -15.08
CA THR A 169 6.51 -9.84 -13.89
C THR A 169 7.56 -10.26 -12.86
N LEU A 170 8.70 -10.81 -13.30
CA LEU A 170 9.83 -11.11 -12.41
C LEU A 170 10.33 -9.86 -11.71
N ALA A 171 10.59 -8.79 -12.49
CA ALA A 171 11.04 -7.51 -11.95
C ALA A 171 10.02 -6.87 -10.98
N LEU A 172 8.72 -6.91 -11.33
CA LEU A 172 7.64 -6.42 -10.46
C LEU A 172 7.60 -7.19 -9.13
N CYS A 173 7.66 -8.53 -9.17
CA CYS A 173 7.62 -9.35 -7.97
C CYS A 173 8.88 -9.19 -7.11
N ALA A 174 10.04 -8.95 -7.71
CA ALA A 174 11.27 -8.62 -6.99
C ALA A 174 11.12 -7.26 -6.29
N ALA A 175 10.69 -6.21 -7.01
CA ALA A 175 10.47 -4.88 -6.46
C ALA A 175 9.43 -4.87 -5.34
N ASN A 176 8.37 -5.67 -5.42
CA ASN A 176 7.37 -5.81 -4.37
C ASN A 176 7.91 -6.39 -3.05
N ASN A 177 9.07 -7.02 -3.09
CA ASN A 177 9.73 -7.57 -1.90
C ASN A 177 10.79 -6.62 -1.30
N GLU A 178 11.08 -5.51 -1.95
CA GLU A 178 11.96 -4.48 -1.40
C GLU A 178 11.24 -3.65 -0.33
N ILE A 179 12.03 -2.98 0.51
CA ILE A 179 11.50 -1.99 1.45
C ILE A 179 11.16 -0.72 0.66
N PRO A 180 9.90 -0.25 0.69
CA PRO A 180 9.54 0.95 -0.05
C PRO A 180 10.23 2.19 0.52
N PRO A 181 10.56 3.19 -0.31
CA PRO A 181 11.09 4.44 0.19
C PRO A 181 10.07 5.14 1.11
N LEU A 182 10.57 5.75 2.19
CA LEU A 182 9.74 6.65 3.00
C LEU A 182 9.61 7.97 2.25
N THR A 183 8.44 8.20 1.68
CA THR A 183 8.16 9.40 0.89
C THR A 183 7.25 10.34 1.68
N ILE A 184 7.62 11.62 1.72
CA ILE A 184 6.85 12.69 2.32
C ILE A 184 6.44 13.72 1.26
N ARG A 185 5.28 14.32 1.46
CA ARG A 185 4.80 15.48 0.71
C ARG A 185 4.91 16.73 1.56
N VAL A 186 5.41 17.80 0.96
CA VAL A 186 5.46 19.14 1.54
C VAL A 186 4.04 19.72 1.64
N ASN A 187 3.71 20.35 2.73
CA ASN A 187 2.51 21.17 2.85
C ASN A 187 2.82 22.59 2.36
N THR A 188 2.54 22.83 1.08
CA THR A 188 2.81 24.13 0.43
C THR A 188 1.96 25.28 0.93
N LEU A 189 0.97 25.03 1.79
CA LEU A 189 0.24 26.07 2.53
C LEU A 189 1.05 26.68 3.68
N LYS A 190 2.08 25.96 4.18
CA LYS A 190 2.85 26.36 5.37
C LYS A 190 4.32 26.62 5.11
N THR A 191 4.86 26.09 4.03
CA THR A 191 6.29 26.21 3.69
C THR A 191 6.52 25.89 2.22
N THR A 192 7.60 26.35 1.66
CA THR A 192 8.04 25.96 0.32
C THR A 192 8.87 24.68 0.36
N ARG A 193 9.01 24.00 -0.79
CA ARG A 193 9.89 22.83 -0.91
C ARG A 193 11.34 23.19 -0.55
N ALA A 194 11.83 24.35 -1.00
CA ALA A 194 13.19 24.80 -0.75
C ALA A 194 13.44 25.05 0.76
N GLU A 195 12.58 25.83 1.42
CA GLU A 195 12.69 26.08 2.86
C GLU A 195 12.62 24.80 3.69
N LEU A 196 11.73 23.86 3.32
CA LEU A 196 11.61 22.59 4.03
C LEU A 196 12.86 21.73 3.82
N LYS A 197 13.43 21.72 2.60
CA LYS A 197 14.69 21.04 2.30
C LYS A 197 15.81 21.47 3.25
N GLU A 198 16.02 22.78 3.38
CA GLU A 198 17.03 23.33 4.28
C GLU A 198 16.82 22.90 5.73
N LYS A 199 15.57 22.96 6.22
CA LYS A 199 15.20 22.53 7.58
C LYS A 199 15.41 21.04 7.82
N LEU A 200 15.10 20.18 6.85
CA LEU A 200 15.29 18.73 6.96
C LEU A 200 16.79 18.38 6.97
N VAL A 201 17.57 18.95 6.05
CA VAL A 201 19.03 18.73 5.97
C VAL A 201 19.72 19.24 7.24
N SER A 202 19.38 20.42 7.73
CA SER A 202 19.94 20.97 8.98
C SER A 202 19.58 20.15 10.22
N SER A 203 18.51 19.34 10.14
CA SER A 203 18.12 18.38 11.18
C SER A 203 18.84 17.04 11.07
N GLY A 204 19.79 16.87 10.14
CA GLY A 204 20.55 15.63 9.91
C GLY A 204 19.79 14.56 9.12
N LEU A 205 18.66 14.89 8.49
CA LEU A 205 17.94 13.93 7.66
C LEU A 205 18.54 13.87 6.26
N ASP A 206 18.79 12.64 5.79
CA ASP A 206 19.20 12.39 4.41
C ASP A 206 17.96 12.32 3.52
N ILE A 207 17.85 13.27 2.60
CA ILE A 207 16.69 13.46 1.74
C ILE A 207 17.07 13.54 0.26
N LYS A 208 16.19 13.00 -0.58
CA LYS A 208 16.26 13.14 -2.03
C LYS A 208 14.94 13.71 -2.55
N GLU A 209 15.01 14.63 -3.49
CA GLU A 209 13.82 15.14 -4.17
C GLU A 209 13.14 14.03 -4.97
N THR A 210 11.80 14.02 -4.95
CA THR A 210 11.01 13.14 -5.81
C THR A 210 11.19 13.52 -7.28
N THR A 211 11.11 12.52 -8.16
CA THR A 211 11.39 12.68 -9.61
C THR A 211 10.19 13.28 -10.36
N PHE A 212 8.98 12.90 -9.96
CA PHE A 212 7.74 13.20 -10.70
C PHE A 212 6.86 14.18 -9.95
N SER A 213 6.81 14.12 -8.63
CA SER A 213 6.07 15.08 -7.81
C SER A 213 6.94 16.28 -7.46
N PRO A 214 6.50 17.53 -7.73
CA PRO A 214 7.24 18.73 -7.34
C PRO A 214 7.23 18.99 -5.82
N ASP A 215 6.34 18.34 -5.07
CA ASP A 215 6.14 18.58 -3.63
C ASP A 215 6.71 17.49 -2.74
N GLY A 216 7.45 16.53 -3.28
CA GLY A 216 7.87 15.35 -2.53
C GLY A 216 9.36 15.30 -2.19
N PHE A 217 9.67 14.57 -1.11
CA PHE A 217 11.01 14.07 -0.78
C PHE A 217 10.93 12.60 -0.38
N THR A 218 11.98 11.84 -0.71
CA THR A 218 12.26 10.52 -0.12
C THR A 218 13.30 10.68 0.97
N LEU A 219 13.15 9.91 2.06
CA LEU A 219 14.07 9.89 3.20
C LEU A 219 14.78 8.54 3.26
N SER A 220 16.10 8.56 3.40
CA SER A 220 16.93 7.34 3.39
C SER A 220 17.15 6.76 4.78
N HIS A 221 17.48 7.59 5.77
CA HIS A 221 17.72 7.18 7.14
C HIS A 221 16.93 8.05 8.10
N VAL A 222 16.08 7.42 8.90
CA VAL A 222 15.25 8.09 9.90
C VAL A 222 15.40 7.36 11.23
N ASP A 223 16.05 8.00 12.21
CA ASP A 223 16.32 7.39 13.51
C ASP A 223 15.05 7.17 14.36
N GLN A 224 14.02 7.98 14.12
CA GLN A 224 12.74 7.90 14.80
C GLN A 224 11.59 7.98 13.79
N PRO A 225 10.39 7.46 14.11
CA PRO A 225 9.22 7.61 13.25
C PRO A 225 8.98 9.07 12.87
N ILE A 226 8.84 9.36 11.58
CA ILE A 226 8.69 10.73 11.06
C ILE A 226 7.46 11.44 11.67
N GLN A 227 6.45 10.67 12.06
CA GLN A 227 5.24 11.15 12.75
C GLN A 227 5.56 11.76 14.13
N LYS A 228 6.68 11.39 14.76
CA LYS A 228 7.12 11.94 16.05
C LYS A 228 7.96 13.22 15.92
N THR A 229 8.28 13.62 14.69
CA THR A 229 9.07 14.83 14.44
C THR A 229 8.23 16.11 14.53
N SER A 230 8.89 17.22 14.84
CA SER A 230 8.24 18.54 14.82
C SER A 230 7.72 18.92 13.44
N PHE A 231 8.32 18.43 12.37
CA PHE A 231 7.87 18.65 11.00
C PHE A 231 6.47 18.09 10.77
N PHE A 232 6.21 16.88 11.27
CA PHE A 232 4.89 16.27 11.18
C PHE A 232 3.88 17.00 12.08
N HIS A 233 4.20 17.20 13.36
CA HIS A 233 3.28 17.83 14.31
C HIS A 233 2.89 19.26 13.91
N LYS A 234 3.82 20.03 13.35
CA LYS A 234 3.55 21.38 12.82
C LYS A 234 2.76 21.36 11.49
N GLY A 235 2.50 20.18 10.93
CA GLY A 235 1.78 20.01 9.67
C GLY A 235 2.54 20.51 8.45
N LEU A 236 3.88 20.53 8.50
CA LEU A 236 4.72 20.91 7.36
C LEU A 236 4.83 19.80 6.31
N ILE A 237 4.59 18.55 6.74
CA ILE A 237 4.71 17.35 5.91
C ILE A 237 3.53 16.41 6.11
N ARG A 238 3.30 15.58 5.10
CA ARG A 238 2.47 14.39 5.14
C ARG A 238 3.22 13.20 4.53
N ILE A 239 3.09 12.01 5.13
CA ILE A 239 3.58 10.78 4.52
C ILE A 239 2.64 10.42 3.38
N GLN A 240 3.18 10.34 2.16
CA GLN A 240 2.42 9.97 0.97
C GLN A 240 3.37 9.49 -0.13
N ASP A 241 3.07 8.35 -0.74
CA ASP A 241 3.83 7.86 -1.88
C ASP A 241 3.79 8.84 -3.06
N GLU A 242 4.88 8.89 -3.84
CA GLU A 242 5.02 9.82 -4.96
C GLU A 242 3.96 9.58 -6.04
N GLY A 243 3.64 8.31 -6.36
CA GLY A 243 2.57 7.98 -7.31
C GLY A 243 1.21 8.49 -6.85
N SER A 244 0.90 8.38 -5.55
CA SER A 244 -0.32 8.96 -4.96
C SER A 244 -0.33 10.48 -5.00
N GLN A 245 0.83 11.15 -4.85
CA GLN A 245 0.93 12.61 -5.00
C GLN A 245 0.59 13.03 -6.43
N CYS A 246 1.07 12.31 -7.43
CA CYS A 246 0.82 12.58 -8.85
C CYS A 246 -0.67 12.47 -9.22
N ILE A 247 -1.46 11.63 -8.54
CA ILE A 247 -2.92 11.60 -8.77
C ILE A 247 -3.58 12.96 -8.48
N SER A 248 -3.15 13.68 -7.46
CA SER A 248 -3.70 15.03 -7.19
C SER A 248 -3.39 16.01 -8.32
N TYR A 249 -2.27 15.83 -9.02
CA TYR A 249 -1.93 16.61 -10.20
C TYR A 249 -2.68 16.19 -11.48
N LEU A 250 -3.27 14.99 -11.52
CA LEU A 250 -4.24 14.64 -12.57
C LEU A 250 -5.52 15.47 -12.43
N VAL A 251 -5.95 15.73 -11.19
CA VAL A 251 -7.11 16.61 -10.92
C VAL A 251 -6.78 18.05 -11.31
N SER A 252 -5.61 18.55 -10.88
CA SER A 252 -5.07 19.89 -11.22
C SER A 252 -6.09 21.03 -11.09
N PRO A 253 -6.80 21.19 -9.96
CA PRO A 253 -7.80 22.21 -9.82
C PRO A 253 -7.15 23.59 -9.73
N LYS A 254 -7.85 24.63 -10.24
CA LYS A 254 -7.44 26.02 -10.17
C LYS A 254 -8.06 26.70 -8.95
N GLU A 255 -7.43 27.80 -8.52
CA GLU A 255 -7.97 28.61 -7.42
C GLU A 255 -9.46 28.97 -7.67
N ASN A 256 -10.27 28.88 -6.62
CA ASN A 256 -11.72 29.11 -6.60
C ASN A 256 -12.60 28.02 -7.28
N GLU A 257 -12.03 26.94 -7.83
CA GLU A 257 -12.80 25.80 -8.31
C GLU A 257 -13.31 24.92 -7.16
N THR A 258 -14.30 24.09 -7.49
CA THR A 258 -14.96 23.17 -6.57
C THR A 258 -14.54 21.73 -6.89
N VAL A 259 -14.15 20.98 -5.84
CA VAL A 259 -13.70 19.60 -5.96
C VAL A 259 -14.54 18.69 -5.05
N LEU A 260 -14.96 17.54 -5.58
CA LEU A 260 -15.48 16.43 -4.80
C LEU A 260 -14.43 15.31 -4.78
N ASP A 261 -14.00 14.90 -3.58
CA ASP A 261 -13.11 13.74 -3.38
C ASP A 261 -13.92 12.58 -2.81
N ILE A 262 -14.11 11.57 -3.62
CA ILE A 262 -14.90 10.38 -3.30
C ILE A 262 -13.97 9.27 -2.83
N CYS A 263 -14.36 8.60 -1.73
CA CYS A 263 -13.52 7.61 -1.03
C CYS A 263 -12.23 8.25 -0.46
N ALA A 264 -12.36 9.46 0.10
CA ALA A 264 -11.26 10.31 0.53
C ALA A 264 -10.32 9.65 1.58
N GLY A 265 -10.77 8.62 2.27
CA GLY A 265 -10.00 7.93 3.29
C GLY A 265 -9.56 8.89 4.40
N THR A 266 -8.29 8.81 4.79
CA THR A 266 -7.69 9.72 5.78
C THR A 266 -7.19 11.04 5.17
N GLY A 267 -7.56 11.34 3.91
CA GLY A 267 -7.32 12.64 3.27
C GLY A 267 -5.96 12.82 2.61
N GLY A 268 -5.33 11.75 2.14
CA GLY A 268 -4.06 11.85 1.43
C GLY A 268 -4.13 12.77 0.23
N LYS A 269 -5.05 12.49 -0.68
CA LYS A 269 -5.29 13.28 -1.89
C LYS A 269 -6.07 14.57 -1.57
N THR A 270 -7.10 14.49 -0.73
CA THR A 270 -7.91 15.64 -0.29
C THR A 270 -7.08 16.81 0.20
N THR A 271 -6.15 16.55 1.14
CA THR A 271 -5.27 17.60 1.70
C THR A 271 -4.25 18.13 0.69
N HIS A 272 -3.90 17.33 -0.32
CA HIS A 272 -3.05 17.79 -1.42
C HIS A 272 -3.81 18.72 -2.37
N LEU A 273 -5.05 18.37 -2.70
CA LEU A 273 -5.93 19.22 -3.51
C LEU A 273 -6.15 20.58 -2.86
N ALA A 274 -6.32 20.62 -1.52
CA ALA A 274 -6.41 21.90 -0.79
C ALA A 274 -5.13 22.74 -0.88
N ALA A 275 -3.97 22.09 -0.88
CA ALA A 275 -2.69 22.76 -1.07
C ALA A 275 -2.53 23.30 -2.52
N ILE A 276 -2.91 22.52 -3.53
CA ILE A 276 -2.93 22.95 -4.95
C ILE A 276 -3.87 24.15 -5.14
N LEU A 277 -5.04 24.12 -4.51
CA LEU A 277 -6.00 25.24 -4.49
C LEU A 277 -5.53 26.44 -3.64
N LYS A 278 -4.41 26.33 -2.93
CA LYS A 278 -3.90 27.36 -2.01
C LYS A 278 -4.93 27.82 -0.96
N ASN A 279 -5.74 26.89 -0.46
CA ASN A 279 -6.90 27.20 0.42
C ASN A 279 -7.91 28.18 -0.21
N LYS A 280 -8.00 28.23 -1.56
CA LYS A 280 -8.98 29.03 -2.29
C LYS A 280 -9.85 28.11 -3.12
N GLY A 281 -11.16 28.16 -2.93
CA GLY A 281 -12.10 27.22 -3.56
C GLY A 281 -12.82 26.40 -2.49
N GLN A 282 -13.40 25.28 -2.90
CA GLN A 282 -14.18 24.43 -2.01
C GLN A 282 -13.94 22.95 -2.31
N ILE A 283 -13.64 22.17 -1.29
CA ILE A 283 -13.52 20.71 -1.40
C ILE A 283 -14.60 20.06 -0.53
N VAL A 284 -15.34 19.12 -1.09
CA VAL A 284 -16.17 18.19 -0.32
C VAL A 284 -15.49 16.84 -0.36
N ALA A 285 -15.17 16.30 0.81
CA ALA A 285 -14.54 14.98 0.94
C ALA A 285 -15.54 13.99 1.52
N THR A 286 -15.77 12.87 0.83
CA THR A 286 -16.70 11.84 1.27
C THR A 286 -16.01 10.50 1.50
N ASP A 287 -16.43 9.78 2.54
CA ASP A 287 -16.09 8.37 2.77
C ASP A 287 -17.24 7.72 3.53
N ARG A 288 -17.43 6.40 3.36
CA ARG A 288 -18.42 5.64 4.11
C ARG A 288 -17.96 5.28 5.53
N ASP A 289 -16.67 5.37 5.79
CA ASP A 289 -16.04 5.00 7.05
C ASP A 289 -15.89 6.23 7.95
N SER A 290 -16.63 6.24 9.05
CA SER A 290 -16.64 7.35 10.01
C SER A 290 -15.30 7.53 10.72
N GLU A 291 -14.51 6.46 10.94
CA GLU A 291 -13.20 6.54 11.56
C GLU A 291 -12.21 7.27 10.63
N LYS A 292 -12.23 6.95 9.34
CA LYS A 292 -11.42 7.65 8.33
C LYS A 292 -11.79 9.13 8.22
N ILE A 293 -13.08 9.45 8.23
CA ILE A 293 -13.55 10.87 8.26
C ILE A 293 -13.06 11.58 9.52
N SER A 294 -13.07 10.91 10.67
CA SER A 294 -12.53 11.48 11.92
C SER A 294 -11.02 11.77 11.81
N GLU A 295 -10.25 10.84 11.24
CA GLU A 295 -8.81 11.05 10.99
C GLU A 295 -8.56 12.18 9.97
N LEU A 296 -9.35 12.24 8.89
CA LEU A 296 -9.28 13.34 7.93
C LEU A 296 -9.51 14.70 8.61
N LYS A 297 -10.49 14.82 9.53
CA LYS A 297 -10.73 16.06 10.28
C LYS A 297 -9.52 16.48 11.11
N LYS A 298 -8.82 15.53 11.75
CA LYS A 298 -7.57 15.82 12.48
C LYS A 298 -6.47 16.32 11.54
N GLU A 299 -6.33 15.70 10.38
CA GLU A 299 -5.35 16.10 9.36
C GLU A 299 -5.64 17.50 8.80
N ILE A 300 -6.91 17.85 8.55
CA ILE A 300 -7.33 19.18 8.12
C ILE A 300 -6.83 20.24 9.12
N VAL A 301 -7.07 20.02 10.41
CA VAL A 301 -6.63 20.94 11.47
C VAL A 301 -5.10 20.99 11.54
N ARG A 302 -4.43 19.83 11.56
CA ARG A 302 -2.96 19.75 11.65
C ARG A 302 -2.27 20.49 10.51
N MET A 303 -2.80 20.38 9.30
CA MET A 303 -2.23 20.99 8.10
C MET A 303 -2.66 22.44 7.87
N GLY A 304 -3.59 22.98 8.67
CA GLY A 304 -4.05 24.36 8.55
C GLY A 304 -4.93 24.59 7.31
N ILE A 305 -5.77 23.62 6.98
CA ILE A 305 -6.65 23.69 5.82
C ILE A 305 -8.01 24.24 6.24
N THR A 306 -8.58 25.13 5.41
CA THR A 306 -9.85 25.82 5.71
C THR A 306 -10.95 25.57 4.68
N THR A 307 -10.63 24.90 3.56
CA THR A 307 -11.52 24.78 2.40
C THR A 307 -12.19 23.42 2.26
N ILE A 308 -11.97 22.50 3.21
CA ILE A 308 -12.51 21.12 3.14
C ILE A 308 -13.73 21.00 4.06
N ALA A 309 -14.87 20.63 3.48
CA ALA A 309 -16.01 20.06 4.18
C ALA A 309 -16.00 18.53 4.09
N THR A 310 -16.29 17.84 5.18
CA THR A 310 -16.34 16.38 5.22
C THR A 310 -17.77 15.90 5.36
N GLN A 311 -18.13 14.84 4.60
CA GLN A 311 -19.46 14.23 4.66
C GLN A 311 -19.33 12.72 4.67
N MET A 312 -20.03 12.05 5.57
CA MET A 312 -20.15 10.58 5.51
C MET A 312 -21.17 10.22 4.41
N ALA A 313 -20.75 9.47 3.41
CA ALA A 313 -21.61 8.99 2.32
C ALA A 313 -21.03 7.71 1.70
N ASP A 314 -21.91 6.78 1.34
CA ASP A 314 -21.55 5.59 0.56
C ASP A 314 -22.03 5.77 -0.89
N LEU A 315 -21.09 6.15 -1.76
CA LEU A 315 -21.39 6.39 -3.16
C LEU A 315 -21.52 5.10 -3.99
N SER A 316 -21.32 3.93 -3.40
CA SER A 316 -21.72 2.68 -4.05
C SER A 316 -23.26 2.49 -4.04
N ILE A 317 -23.98 3.25 -3.19
CA ILE A 317 -25.44 3.22 -3.10
C ILE A 317 -26.04 4.35 -3.94
N SER A 318 -25.74 5.60 -3.61
CA SER A 318 -26.27 6.77 -4.33
C SER A 318 -25.45 8.04 -4.07
N LEU A 319 -25.52 8.99 -5.00
CA LEU A 319 -25.04 10.36 -4.78
C LEU A 319 -26.12 11.17 -4.05
N PRO A 320 -25.81 11.83 -2.92
CA PRO A 320 -26.73 12.79 -2.29
C PRO A 320 -27.14 13.91 -3.25
N ASP A 321 -28.42 14.29 -3.27
CA ASP A 321 -28.94 15.32 -4.17
C ASP A 321 -28.22 16.66 -4.04
N SER A 322 -27.77 17.01 -2.83
CA SER A 322 -27.00 18.21 -2.56
C SER A 322 -25.64 18.29 -3.27
N LEU A 323 -25.16 17.17 -3.84
CA LEU A 323 -23.87 17.07 -4.53
C LEU A 323 -24.01 17.00 -6.06
N LYS A 324 -25.20 16.92 -6.62
CA LYS A 324 -25.44 16.79 -8.06
C LYS A 324 -25.00 18.06 -8.82
N GLU A 325 -24.30 17.87 -9.94
CA GLU A 325 -23.90 18.90 -10.93
C GLU A 325 -23.23 20.14 -10.31
N ARG A 326 -22.43 19.95 -9.25
CA ARG A 326 -21.85 21.05 -8.46
C ARG A 326 -20.36 21.24 -8.64
N PHE A 327 -19.62 20.23 -9.14
CA PHE A 327 -18.19 20.24 -9.02
C PHE A 327 -17.50 20.41 -10.38
N ASP A 328 -16.48 21.26 -10.40
CA ASP A 328 -15.58 21.44 -11.54
C ASP A 328 -14.71 20.18 -11.72
N HIS A 329 -14.33 19.55 -10.60
CA HIS A 329 -13.58 18.30 -10.58
C HIS A 329 -14.18 17.31 -9.60
N VAL A 330 -14.29 16.06 -10.03
CA VAL A 330 -14.67 14.93 -9.16
C VAL A 330 -13.58 13.88 -9.22
N LEU A 331 -12.94 13.62 -8.09
CA LEU A 331 -11.96 12.55 -7.93
C LEU A 331 -12.62 11.31 -7.34
N VAL A 332 -12.48 10.18 -8.01
CA VAL A 332 -12.83 8.85 -7.51
C VAL A 332 -11.55 8.09 -7.23
N ASP A 333 -11.08 8.10 -5.99
CA ASP A 333 -10.00 7.21 -5.54
C ASP A 333 -10.63 5.87 -5.13
N ALA A 334 -10.91 5.03 -6.13
CA ALA A 334 -11.81 3.90 -5.98
C ALA A 334 -11.26 2.82 -5.04
N PRO A 335 -12.10 2.21 -4.18
CA PRO A 335 -11.71 1.02 -3.43
C PRO A 335 -11.35 -0.09 -4.41
N CYS A 336 -10.17 -0.69 -4.25
CA CYS A 336 -9.62 -1.64 -5.20
C CYS A 336 -8.83 -2.76 -4.49
N SER A 337 -8.32 -3.70 -5.27
CA SER A 337 -7.51 -4.82 -4.78
C SER A 337 -6.22 -4.39 -4.08
N GLY A 338 -5.69 -3.20 -4.38
CA GLY A 338 -4.45 -2.69 -3.80
C GLY A 338 -3.17 -3.38 -4.32
N THR A 339 -3.24 -4.08 -5.44
CA THR A 339 -2.12 -4.85 -6.01
C THR A 339 -0.90 -4.00 -6.39
N GLY A 340 -1.06 -2.68 -6.50
CA GLY A 340 0.04 -1.74 -6.72
C GLY A 340 0.79 -1.35 -5.44
N THR A 341 0.28 -1.69 -4.25
CA THR A 341 0.86 -1.26 -2.96
C THR A 341 1.47 -2.41 -2.15
N LEU A 342 1.78 -3.55 -2.78
CA LEU A 342 2.27 -4.75 -2.10
C LEU A 342 3.60 -4.55 -1.37
N ARG A 343 4.42 -3.60 -1.79
CA ARG A 343 5.66 -3.24 -1.07
C ARG A 343 5.37 -2.73 0.34
N ARG A 344 4.30 -1.93 0.50
CA ARG A 344 3.88 -1.32 1.76
C ARG A 344 2.96 -2.22 2.56
N ASN A 345 2.08 -2.93 1.87
CA ASN A 345 1.03 -3.77 2.43
C ASN A 345 1.17 -5.22 1.95
N PRO A 346 2.27 -5.93 2.31
CA PRO A 346 2.55 -7.26 1.77
C PRO A 346 1.50 -8.30 2.13
N GLU A 347 0.71 -8.07 3.18
CA GLU A 347 -0.42 -8.92 3.55
C GLU A 347 -1.52 -8.98 2.49
N ILE A 348 -1.63 -7.99 1.62
CA ILE A 348 -2.60 -7.99 0.52
C ILE A 348 -2.38 -9.20 -0.39
N LYS A 349 -1.13 -9.60 -0.64
CA LYS A 349 -0.81 -10.79 -1.43
C LYS A 349 -1.59 -12.03 -1.00
N TRP A 350 -1.78 -12.20 0.32
CA TRP A 350 -2.30 -13.41 0.93
C TRP A 350 -3.79 -13.33 1.28
N ARG A 351 -4.40 -12.18 1.05
CA ARG A 351 -5.83 -11.93 1.30
C ARG A 351 -6.66 -11.97 0.05
N ILE A 352 -6.14 -11.34 -1.00
CA ILE A 352 -6.87 -11.18 -2.24
C ILE A 352 -7.01 -12.51 -2.96
N ARG A 353 -8.19 -12.79 -3.46
CA ARG A 353 -8.54 -13.98 -4.24
C ARG A 353 -9.06 -13.56 -5.62
N PRO A 354 -8.96 -14.44 -6.63
CA PRO A 354 -9.52 -14.15 -7.96
C PRO A 354 -11.00 -13.74 -7.92
N GLU A 355 -11.79 -14.39 -7.04
CA GLU A 355 -13.23 -14.16 -6.91
C GLU A 355 -13.56 -12.76 -6.38
N ASP A 356 -12.68 -12.16 -5.58
CA ASP A 356 -12.87 -10.83 -4.99
C ASP A 356 -12.87 -9.73 -6.05
N LEU A 357 -12.20 -9.96 -7.21
CA LEU A 357 -12.10 -8.98 -8.28
C LEU A 357 -13.46 -8.57 -8.84
N ASN A 358 -14.39 -9.51 -8.97
CA ASN A 358 -15.76 -9.22 -9.44
C ASN A 358 -16.50 -8.26 -8.49
N ASN A 359 -16.27 -8.41 -7.19
CA ASN A 359 -16.88 -7.52 -6.19
C ASN A 359 -16.26 -6.11 -6.27
N TYR A 360 -14.92 -6.00 -6.40
CA TYR A 360 -14.27 -4.70 -6.56
C TYR A 360 -14.77 -3.98 -7.81
N THR A 361 -14.79 -4.65 -8.97
CA THR A 361 -15.22 -4.04 -10.23
C THR A 361 -16.68 -3.63 -10.22
N ALA A 362 -17.55 -4.41 -9.60
CA ALA A 362 -18.97 -4.04 -9.43
C ALA A 362 -19.13 -2.76 -8.60
N VAL A 363 -18.44 -2.66 -7.46
CA VAL A 363 -18.46 -1.47 -6.59
C VAL A 363 -17.86 -0.26 -7.30
N GLN A 364 -16.75 -0.43 -8.04
CA GLN A 364 -16.10 0.64 -8.80
C GLN A 364 -17.03 1.22 -9.87
N LYS A 365 -17.75 0.38 -10.61
CA LYS A 365 -18.74 0.82 -11.62
C LYS A 365 -19.87 1.64 -10.99
N LEU A 366 -20.40 1.19 -9.85
CA LEU A 366 -21.45 1.92 -9.13
C LEU A 366 -20.96 3.29 -8.65
N ILE A 367 -19.78 3.34 -8.01
CA ILE A 367 -19.20 4.60 -7.52
C ILE A 367 -18.94 5.55 -8.69
N LEU A 368 -18.34 5.08 -9.78
CA LEU A 368 -18.03 5.92 -10.93
C LEU A 368 -19.30 6.46 -11.60
N GLY A 369 -20.33 5.63 -11.74
CA GLY A 369 -21.65 6.05 -12.26
C GLY A 369 -22.30 7.13 -11.40
N ASN A 370 -22.28 6.97 -10.07
CA ASN A 370 -22.83 7.96 -9.14
C ASN A 370 -21.96 9.25 -9.13
N ALA A 371 -20.64 9.11 -9.20
CA ALA A 371 -19.71 10.24 -9.25
C ALA A 371 -19.95 11.14 -10.48
N ALA A 372 -20.27 10.55 -11.61
CA ALA A 372 -20.57 11.25 -12.86
C ALA A 372 -21.73 12.27 -12.72
N LEU A 373 -22.70 11.97 -11.84
CA LEU A 373 -23.83 12.87 -11.57
C LEU A 373 -23.41 14.15 -10.81
N ALA A 374 -22.23 14.16 -10.18
CA ALA A 374 -21.74 15.31 -9.43
C ALA A 374 -21.00 16.32 -10.31
N VAL A 375 -20.60 15.93 -11.51
CA VAL A 375 -19.75 16.74 -12.41
C VAL A 375 -20.59 17.78 -13.14
N LYS A 376 -20.17 19.04 -13.08
CA LYS A 376 -20.73 20.13 -13.91
C LYS A 376 -20.50 19.88 -15.39
N LYS A 377 -21.35 20.42 -16.25
CA LYS A 377 -21.07 20.52 -17.68
C LYS A 377 -19.73 21.23 -17.90
N GLY A 378 -18.84 20.64 -18.71
CA GLY A 378 -17.48 21.11 -18.94
C GLY A 378 -16.46 20.74 -17.87
N GLY A 379 -16.90 20.17 -16.74
CA GLY A 379 -16.06 19.70 -15.65
C GLY A 379 -15.36 18.37 -15.93
N HIS A 380 -14.56 17.90 -14.99
CA HIS A 380 -13.74 16.70 -15.12
C HIS A 380 -14.07 15.65 -14.07
N LEU A 381 -14.13 14.39 -14.49
CA LEU A 381 -14.21 13.21 -13.64
C LEU A 381 -12.86 12.48 -13.71
N ILE A 382 -12.21 12.32 -12.58
CA ILE A 382 -10.92 11.64 -12.47
C ILE A 382 -11.14 10.33 -11.75
N TYR A 383 -10.79 9.22 -12.39
CA TYR A 383 -10.80 7.89 -11.79
C TYR A 383 -9.40 7.45 -11.47
N SER A 384 -9.16 6.94 -10.27
CA SER A 384 -7.87 6.38 -9.87
C SER A 384 -8.02 5.14 -9.00
N THR A 385 -7.04 4.25 -9.09
CA THR A 385 -6.87 3.07 -8.24
C THR A 385 -5.41 2.87 -7.88
N CYS A 386 -5.14 2.13 -6.81
CA CYS A 386 -3.83 1.56 -6.53
C CYS A 386 -3.76 0.07 -6.95
N SER A 387 -4.43 -0.30 -8.04
CA SER A 387 -4.41 -1.63 -8.64
C SER A 387 -3.57 -1.66 -9.92
N LEU A 388 -2.93 -2.81 -10.18
CA LEU A 388 -2.23 -3.10 -11.43
C LEU A 388 -3.04 -4.01 -12.37
N LEU A 389 -4.33 -4.19 -12.09
CA LEU A 389 -5.18 -5.11 -12.83
C LEU A 389 -6.07 -4.34 -13.81
N PRO A 390 -6.03 -4.65 -15.12
CA PRO A 390 -6.81 -3.96 -16.14
C PRO A 390 -8.33 -4.00 -15.89
N GLU A 391 -8.83 -5.06 -15.22
CA GLU A 391 -10.25 -5.18 -14.87
C GLU A 391 -10.73 -4.08 -13.93
N GLU A 392 -9.85 -3.57 -13.06
CA GLU A 392 -10.15 -2.48 -12.13
C GLU A 392 -9.80 -1.09 -12.70
N ASN A 393 -9.15 -1.05 -13.86
CA ASN A 393 -8.55 0.13 -14.46
C ASN A 393 -9.19 0.44 -15.84
N GLU A 394 -8.51 0.05 -16.91
CA GLU A 394 -8.91 0.35 -18.30
C GLU A 394 -10.31 -0.19 -18.62
N SER A 395 -10.63 -1.40 -18.15
CA SER A 395 -11.95 -2.00 -18.41
C SER A 395 -13.09 -1.23 -17.76
N ILE A 396 -12.87 -0.65 -16.56
CA ILE A 396 -13.88 0.21 -15.91
C ILE A 396 -14.13 1.47 -16.74
N ILE A 397 -13.07 2.10 -17.23
CA ILE A 397 -13.18 3.32 -18.05
C ILE A 397 -13.84 3.04 -19.40
N ASP A 398 -13.47 1.94 -20.05
CA ASP A 398 -14.05 1.54 -21.34
C ASP A 398 -15.55 1.25 -21.25
N ASP A 399 -15.96 0.52 -20.21
CA ASP A 399 -17.38 0.24 -19.96
C ASP A 399 -18.16 1.51 -19.60
N PHE A 400 -17.55 2.41 -18.81
CA PHE A 400 -18.16 3.68 -18.44
C PHE A 400 -18.41 4.58 -19.65
N ILE A 401 -17.40 4.77 -20.51
CA ILE A 401 -17.55 5.63 -21.71
C ILE A 401 -18.59 5.07 -22.67
N LYS A 402 -18.63 3.74 -22.88
CA LYS A 402 -19.64 3.10 -23.74
C LYS A 402 -21.07 3.34 -23.27
N SER A 403 -21.27 3.47 -21.95
CA SER A 403 -22.60 3.64 -21.33
C SER A 403 -22.96 5.10 -21.00
N ASN A 404 -22.03 6.06 -21.18
CA ASN A 404 -22.19 7.46 -20.79
C ASN A 404 -21.64 8.41 -21.86
N GLU A 405 -22.44 8.69 -22.89
CA GLU A 405 -22.11 9.58 -24.00
C GLU A 405 -21.74 11.02 -23.58
N ARG A 406 -22.14 11.43 -22.37
CA ARG A 406 -21.74 12.73 -21.79
C ARG A 406 -20.25 12.86 -21.49
N PHE A 407 -19.49 11.76 -21.47
CA PHE A 407 -18.09 11.77 -21.07
C PHE A 407 -17.18 11.26 -22.20
N SER A 408 -16.04 11.92 -22.34
CA SER A 408 -14.99 11.51 -23.24
C SER A 408 -13.63 11.56 -22.55
N LEU A 409 -12.66 10.76 -23.00
CA LEU A 409 -11.29 10.81 -22.48
C LEU A 409 -10.70 12.22 -22.66
N TYR A 410 -9.99 12.68 -21.64
CA TYR A 410 -9.31 13.96 -21.64
C TYR A 410 -7.83 13.79 -21.34
N LYS A 411 -6.99 14.61 -21.97
CA LYS A 411 -5.53 14.52 -21.80
C LYS A 411 -5.09 15.03 -20.42
N PRO A 412 -4.12 14.38 -19.79
CA PRO A 412 -3.55 14.83 -18.52
C PRO A 412 -2.88 16.22 -18.64
N PRO A 413 -2.82 16.97 -17.53
CA PRO A 413 -2.06 18.23 -17.46
C PRO A 413 -0.57 18.01 -17.79
N SER A 414 0.08 19.03 -18.35
CA SER A 414 1.52 18.98 -18.73
C SER A 414 2.48 18.73 -17.57
N LEU A 415 2.01 18.90 -16.34
CA LEU A 415 2.77 18.58 -15.13
C LEU A 415 3.01 17.07 -14.98
N ILE A 416 2.12 16.24 -15.50
CA ILE A 416 2.31 14.78 -15.55
C ILE A 416 3.31 14.45 -16.64
N LYS A 417 4.41 13.83 -16.23
CA LYS A 417 5.50 13.50 -17.16
C LYS A 417 5.06 12.42 -18.17
N PRO A 418 5.45 12.53 -19.44
CA PRO A 418 5.07 11.55 -20.48
C PRO A 418 5.44 10.09 -20.15
N GLN A 419 6.52 9.86 -19.39
CA GLN A 419 6.95 8.52 -18.96
C GLN A 419 5.93 7.81 -18.04
N LEU A 420 4.98 8.55 -17.48
CA LEU A 420 3.91 8.02 -16.63
C LEU A 420 2.59 7.84 -17.39
N LEU A 421 2.60 8.05 -18.72
CA LEU A 421 1.41 7.97 -19.56
C LEU A 421 1.57 6.85 -20.59
N ASP A 422 0.50 6.11 -20.82
CA ASP A 422 0.41 5.17 -21.93
C ASP A 422 -0.03 5.87 -23.23
N ASN A 423 -0.20 5.11 -24.30
CA ASN A 423 -0.64 5.60 -25.63
C ASN A 423 -2.09 6.13 -25.65
N ARG A 424 -2.89 5.83 -24.62
CA ARG A 424 -4.25 6.35 -24.40
C ARG A 424 -4.28 7.56 -23.46
N ASN A 425 -3.12 8.02 -22.98
CA ASN A 425 -2.96 9.03 -21.94
C ASN A 425 -3.49 8.62 -20.57
N PHE A 426 -3.57 7.33 -20.27
CA PHE A 426 -3.79 6.87 -18.91
C PHE A 426 -2.51 6.99 -18.10
N TYR A 427 -2.65 7.42 -16.87
CA TYR A 427 -1.55 7.48 -15.90
C TYR A 427 -1.28 6.10 -15.32
N HIS A 428 -0.01 5.69 -15.34
CA HIS A 428 0.47 4.46 -14.75
C HIS A 428 1.76 4.67 -13.96
N THR A 429 1.86 4.02 -12.82
CA THR A 429 3.12 3.84 -12.10
C THR A 429 3.32 2.38 -11.72
N TYR A 430 4.59 1.97 -11.67
CA TYR A 430 4.95 0.59 -11.37
C TYR A 430 6.16 0.55 -10.42
N PRO A 431 6.16 -0.29 -9.37
CA PRO A 431 7.27 -0.39 -8.43
C PRO A 431 8.64 -0.62 -9.07
N GLN A 432 8.72 -1.51 -10.06
CA GLN A 432 9.97 -1.86 -10.75
C GLN A 432 10.47 -0.78 -11.72
N ALA A 433 9.58 0.01 -12.30
CA ALA A 433 9.94 1.01 -13.30
C ALA A 433 10.20 2.39 -12.69
N ASN A 434 9.42 2.78 -11.70
CA ASN A 434 9.39 4.15 -11.20
C ASN A 434 9.85 4.27 -9.73
N ASN A 435 10.09 3.15 -9.04
CA ASN A 435 10.33 3.08 -7.60
C ASN A 435 9.24 3.76 -6.74
N MET A 436 8.01 3.78 -7.25
CA MET A 436 6.79 4.26 -6.60
C MET A 436 5.81 3.12 -6.40
N ASP A 437 4.77 3.31 -5.59
CA ASP A 437 3.64 2.39 -5.57
C ASP A 437 2.93 2.40 -6.94
N GLY A 438 2.28 1.30 -7.28
CA GLY A 438 1.54 1.17 -8.52
C GLY A 438 0.19 1.88 -8.45
N PHE A 439 -0.03 2.79 -9.39
CA PHE A 439 -1.29 3.53 -9.53
C PHE A 439 -1.75 3.53 -10.98
N PHE A 440 -3.06 3.63 -11.13
CA PHE A 440 -3.73 3.95 -12.38
C PHE A 440 -4.51 5.25 -12.23
N GLY A 441 -4.63 6.02 -13.33
CA GLY A 441 -5.45 7.22 -13.37
C GLY A 441 -5.95 7.57 -14.77
N ALA A 442 -7.21 7.98 -14.87
CA ALA A 442 -7.85 8.43 -16.10
C ALA A 442 -8.63 9.73 -15.86
N ILE A 443 -8.61 10.62 -16.82
CA ILE A 443 -9.39 11.86 -16.80
C ILE A 443 -10.48 11.78 -17.88
N LEU A 444 -11.69 12.09 -17.47
CA LEU A 444 -12.87 12.17 -18.32
C LEU A 444 -13.44 13.60 -18.28
N LYS A 445 -13.82 14.14 -19.43
CA LYS A 445 -14.46 15.46 -19.52
C LYS A 445 -15.94 15.28 -19.75
N CYS A 446 -16.76 15.98 -18.94
CA CYS A 446 -18.20 16.11 -19.14
C CYS A 446 -18.50 17.11 -20.25
N GLN A 447 -19.27 16.71 -21.25
CA GLN A 447 -19.68 17.56 -22.39
C GLN A 447 -20.90 18.39 -22.08
#